data_4e7ffc10ccc9520054607754ca42297e
#
_entry.id   4e7ffc10ccc9520054607754ca42297e
#
_cell.length_a   1.000
_cell.length_b   1.000
_cell.length_c   1.000
_cell.angle_alpha   90.00
_cell.angle_beta   90.00
_cell.angle_gamma   90.00
#
_symmetry.space_group_name_H-M   'P 1'
#
loop_
_entity.id
_entity.type
_entity.pdbx_description
1 polymer ?
#
loop_
_entity_poly.entity_id
_entity_poly.type
_entity_poly.pdbx_seq_one_letter_code
_entity_poly.pdbx_strand_id
1 'polypeptide(L)'
;MIHVKNPKNVYDKVLLLDAGHGGKDPGASGNGLVEKNMNLTMLQKVNAELDKDIKVYLTRNSDTYPDNSSRAKTANQIAHAMVSIHMNSSTNALVNGTETLYKNHGNDTGETLTSKQLAQLIQNNIIDATGNNNRGIVHRTDLLILNSTTVPAVIVETAFLSNAGDALKLSQESYQDLVAEAIADAIEEAFDIYKLR
;
A
#
# COMPACT_ATOMS: atom_id res chain seq x y z
N MET A 1 18.32 -20.63 -23.43
CA MET A 1 17.06 -20.02 -23.03
C MET A 1 16.98 -20.09 -21.50
N ILE A 2 16.97 -18.96 -20.80
CA ILE A 2 16.88 -18.94 -19.33
C ILE A 2 15.39 -19.04 -18.99
N HIS A 3 14.95 -20.15 -18.40
CA HIS A 3 13.60 -20.28 -17.88
C HIS A 3 13.54 -19.59 -16.50
N VAL A 4 13.01 -18.37 -16.47
CA VAL A 4 12.72 -17.68 -15.21
C VAL A 4 11.40 -18.25 -14.68
N LYS A 5 11.44 -18.91 -13.51
CA LYS A 5 10.22 -19.39 -12.85
C LYS A 5 9.42 -18.21 -12.33
N ASN A 6 8.07 -18.30 -12.39
CA ASN A 6 7.20 -17.33 -11.75
C ASN A 6 7.45 -17.37 -10.22
N PRO A 7 7.66 -16.23 -9.56
CA PRO A 7 7.86 -16.18 -8.10
C PRO A 7 6.79 -16.92 -7.29
N LYS A 8 5.52 -16.84 -7.69
CA LYS A 8 4.41 -17.58 -7.04
C LYS A 8 4.53 -19.10 -7.10
N ASN A 9 5.35 -19.63 -7.99
CA ASN A 9 5.62 -21.07 -8.08
C ASN A 9 6.88 -21.48 -7.26
N VAL A 10 7.52 -20.53 -6.59
CA VAL A 10 8.77 -20.73 -5.85
C VAL A 10 8.63 -20.35 -4.38
N TYR A 11 7.84 -19.33 -4.11
CA TYR A 11 7.64 -18.77 -2.77
C TYR A 11 6.16 -18.85 -2.38
N ASP A 12 5.89 -19.24 -1.14
CA ASP A 12 4.53 -19.38 -0.62
C ASP A 12 3.87 -18.01 -0.37
N LYS A 13 4.67 -16.98 -0.05
CA LYS A 13 4.23 -15.62 0.20
C LYS A 13 4.99 -14.66 -0.73
N VAL A 14 4.29 -14.00 -1.65
CA VAL A 14 4.87 -13.01 -2.57
C VAL A 14 4.06 -11.72 -2.53
N LEU A 15 4.70 -10.63 -2.15
CA LEU A 15 4.13 -9.30 -2.07
C LEU A 15 4.72 -8.38 -3.14
N LEU A 16 3.88 -7.59 -3.80
CA LEU A 16 4.31 -6.40 -4.52
C LEU A 16 4.04 -5.17 -3.66
N LEU A 17 5.09 -4.51 -3.17
CA LEU A 17 5.00 -3.19 -2.57
C LEU A 17 5.14 -2.12 -3.66
N ASP A 18 4.23 -1.18 -3.63
CA ASP A 18 4.18 -0.08 -4.58
C ASP A 18 4.31 1.27 -3.86
N ALA A 19 5.27 2.07 -4.28
CA ALA A 19 5.32 3.48 -3.90
C ALA A 19 4.62 4.29 -5.00
N GLY A 20 3.45 4.83 -4.69
CA GLY A 20 2.68 5.62 -5.63
C GLY A 20 3.47 6.78 -6.25
N HIS A 21 3.09 7.22 -7.46
CA HIS A 21 3.76 8.30 -8.17
C HIS A 21 5.24 8.01 -8.48
N GLY A 22 6.06 9.05 -8.66
CA GLY A 22 7.50 8.96 -8.93
C GLY A 22 7.93 9.66 -10.21
N GLY A 23 9.22 9.96 -10.34
CA GLY A 23 9.81 10.64 -11.51
C GLY A 23 9.07 11.91 -11.87
N LYS A 24 8.47 11.94 -13.06
CA LYS A 24 7.70 13.07 -13.59
C LYS A 24 6.36 13.33 -12.90
N ASP A 25 5.85 12.39 -12.13
CA ASP A 25 4.60 12.49 -11.40
C ASP A 25 4.89 12.73 -9.90
N PRO A 26 4.76 13.96 -9.40
CA PRO A 26 5.04 14.27 -8.00
C PRO A 26 3.95 13.77 -7.05
N GLY A 27 2.74 13.45 -7.54
CA GLY A 27 1.55 13.31 -6.71
C GLY A 27 1.14 14.64 -6.07
N ALA A 28 0.50 14.57 -4.92
CA ALA A 28 0.14 15.74 -4.14
C ALA A 28 1.37 16.42 -3.51
N SER A 29 1.24 17.70 -3.21
CA SER A 29 2.23 18.47 -2.44
C SER A 29 1.52 19.36 -1.43
N GLY A 30 2.03 19.42 -0.23
CA GLY A 30 1.46 20.25 0.85
C GLY A 30 2.38 20.32 2.06
N ASN A 31 2.34 21.45 2.75
CA ASN A 31 3.09 21.68 4.00
C ASN A 31 4.59 21.32 3.90
N GLY A 32 5.22 21.57 2.75
CA GLY A 32 6.64 21.29 2.51
C GLY A 32 6.96 19.83 2.14
N LEU A 33 5.97 18.95 2.03
CA LEU A 33 6.13 17.56 1.65
C LEU A 33 5.65 17.33 0.20
N VAL A 34 6.24 16.31 -0.45
CA VAL A 34 5.87 15.85 -1.79
C VAL A 34 5.55 14.38 -1.72
N GLU A 35 4.38 13.98 -2.20
CA GLU A 35 3.83 12.64 -2.05
C GLU A 35 4.77 11.54 -2.56
N LYS A 36 5.32 11.68 -3.77
CA LYS A 36 6.22 10.67 -4.33
C LYS A 36 7.42 10.35 -3.44
N ASN A 37 7.94 11.35 -2.71
CA ASN A 37 9.09 11.18 -1.83
C ASN A 37 8.66 10.46 -0.54
N MET A 38 7.53 10.87 0.04
CA MET A 38 6.98 10.25 1.24
C MET A 38 6.58 8.78 0.98
N ASN A 39 5.97 8.51 -0.18
CA ASN A 39 5.61 7.15 -0.59
C ASN A 39 6.85 6.24 -0.69
N LEU A 40 7.95 6.75 -1.27
CA LEU A 40 9.18 5.98 -1.38
C LEU A 40 9.83 5.72 -0.01
N THR A 41 9.88 6.74 0.85
CA THR A 41 10.39 6.61 2.22
C THR A 41 9.58 5.59 3.00
N MET A 42 8.26 5.68 2.96
CA MET A 42 7.37 4.76 3.66
C MET A 42 7.50 3.33 3.14
N LEU A 43 7.55 3.15 1.81
CA LEU A 43 7.78 1.84 1.20
C LEU A 43 9.08 1.19 1.70
N GLN A 44 10.17 1.97 1.78
CA GLN A 44 11.46 1.45 2.25
C GLN A 44 11.39 1.01 3.71
N LYS A 45 10.67 1.76 4.56
CA LYS A 45 10.46 1.40 5.97
C LYS A 45 9.59 0.14 6.08
N VAL A 46 8.45 0.06 5.41
CA VAL A 46 7.61 -1.15 5.39
C VAL A 46 8.40 -2.38 4.91
N ASN A 47 9.20 -2.23 3.85
CA ASN A 47 10.02 -3.35 3.35
C ASN A 47 11.11 -3.80 4.34
N ALA A 48 11.56 -2.91 5.21
CA ALA A 48 12.57 -3.24 6.24
C ALA A 48 11.96 -4.00 7.43
N GLU A 49 10.67 -3.74 7.74
CA GLU A 49 9.94 -4.39 8.83
C GLU A 49 9.42 -5.79 8.45
N LEU A 50 9.09 -6.04 7.19
CA LEU A 50 8.49 -7.30 6.75
C LEU A 50 9.38 -8.53 7.01
N ASP A 51 8.74 -9.60 7.44
CA ASP A 51 9.33 -10.91 7.67
C ASP A 51 10.07 -11.47 6.44
N LYS A 52 11.17 -12.17 6.67
CA LYS A 52 12.04 -12.70 5.62
C LYS A 52 11.42 -13.87 4.82
N ASP A 53 10.35 -14.47 5.31
CA ASP A 53 9.61 -15.52 4.60
C ASP A 53 8.68 -14.93 3.51
N ILE A 54 8.41 -13.61 3.56
CA ILE A 54 7.70 -12.90 2.51
C ILE A 54 8.67 -12.46 1.43
N LYS A 55 8.47 -12.95 0.22
CA LYS A 55 9.23 -12.49 -0.95
C LYS A 55 8.66 -11.16 -1.45
N VAL A 56 9.38 -10.07 -1.19
CA VAL A 56 8.96 -8.73 -1.58
C VAL A 56 9.56 -8.33 -2.92
N TYR A 57 8.73 -7.78 -3.79
CA TYR A 57 9.11 -7.04 -4.99
C TYR A 57 8.64 -5.60 -4.87
N LEU A 58 9.45 -4.65 -5.35
CA LEU A 58 9.16 -3.23 -5.30
C LEU A 58 8.86 -2.72 -6.72
N THR A 59 7.83 -1.89 -6.88
CA THR A 59 7.58 -1.24 -8.18
C THR A 59 8.66 -0.24 -8.53
N ARG A 60 9.23 0.42 -7.52
CA ARG A 60 10.39 1.30 -7.61
C ARG A 60 11.16 1.34 -6.29
N ASN A 61 12.45 1.59 -6.36
CA ASN A 61 13.33 1.83 -5.21
C ASN A 61 14.12 3.15 -5.33
N SER A 62 13.71 3.98 -6.29
CA SER A 62 14.28 5.29 -6.58
C SER A 62 13.20 6.21 -7.16
N ASP A 63 13.57 7.45 -7.53
CA ASP A 63 12.64 8.41 -8.12
C ASP A 63 12.40 8.12 -9.62
N THR A 64 11.80 6.96 -9.91
CA THR A 64 11.35 6.54 -11.24
C THR A 64 9.83 6.49 -11.32
N TYR A 65 9.27 6.48 -12.53
CA TYR A 65 7.82 6.45 -12.77
C TYR A 65 7.39 5.20 -13.53
N PRO A 66 7.07 4.08 -12.86
CA PRO A 66 6.25 3.03 -13.46
C PRO A 66 4.80 3.51 -13.54
N ASP A 67 4.18 3.37 -14.72
CA ASP A 67 2.77 3.72 -14.89
C ASP A 67 1.83 2.71 -14.20
N ASN A 68 0.58 3.11 -13.94
CA ASN A 68 -0.39 2.29 -13.22
C ASN A 68 -0.70 0.94 -13.90
N SER A 69 -0.68 0.88 -15.23
CA SER A 69 -0.87 -0.37 -15.97
C SER A 69 0.30 -1.33 -15.75
N SER A 70 1.52 -0.83 -15.75
CA SER A 70 2.72 -1.62 -15.48
C SER A 70 2.74 -2.15 -14.04
N ARG A 71 2.33 -1.33 -13.05
CA ARG A 71 2.20 -1.74 -11.65
C ARG A 71 1.20 -2.89 -11.51
N ALA A 72 -0.03 -2.72 -12.02
CA ALA A 72 -1.07 -3.73 -11.98
C ALA A 72 -0.67 -5.02 -12.72
N LYS A 73 -0.07 -4.88 -13.92
CA LYS A 73 0.43 -6.04 -14.69
C LYS A 73 1.49 -6.81 -13.92
N THR A 74 2.42 -6.12 -13.27
CA THR A 74 3.44 -6.77 -12.44
C THR A 74 2.80 -7.52 -11.28
N ALA A 75 1.87 -6.89 -10.54
CA ALA A 75 1.14 -7.53 -9.45
C ALA A 75 0.48 -8.84 -9.92
N ASN A 76 -0.28 -8.78 -11.01
CA ASN A 76 -1.01 -9.93 -11.55
C ASN A 76 -0.08 -11.09 -11.97
N GLN A 77 1.10 -10.77 -12.45
CA GLN A 77 2.06 -11.76 -12.92
C GLN A 77 2.82 -12.47 -11.81
N ILE A 78 3.24 -11.74 -10.77
CA ILE A 78 4.23 -12.28 -9.84
C ILE A 78 3.81 -12.30 -8.37
N ALA A 79 2.77 -11.56 -7.96
CA ALA A 79 2.45 -11.37 -6.55
C ALA A 79 1.15 -12.06 -6.13
N HIS A 80 1.06 -12.48 -4.87
CA HIS A 80 -0.17 -12.94 -4.24
C HIS A 80 -1.03 -11.77 -3.74
N ALA A 81 -0.41 -10.64 -3.40
CA ALA A 81 -1.09 -9.41 -3.06
C ALA A 81 -0.26 -8.18 -3.46
N MET A 82 -0.91 -7.03 -3.55
CA MET A 82 -0.29 -5.72 -3.81
C MET A 82 -0.73 -4.71 -2.76
N VAL A 83 0.24 -4.01 -2.17
CA VAL A 83 0.01 -2.87 -1.28
C VAL A 83 0.67 -1.64 -1.89
N SER A 84 -0.14 -0.66 -2.27
CA SER A 84 0.30 0.63 -2.80
C SER A 84 0.23 1.70 -1.72
N ILE A 85 1.34 2.39 -1.48
CA ILE A 85 1.48 3.39 -0.43
C ILE A 85 1.34 4.78 -1.04
N HIS A 86 0.47 5.58 -0.44
CA HIS A 86 0.11 6.93 -0.85
C HIS A 86 -0.06 7.87 0.34
N MET A 87 -0.08 9.17 0.05
CA MET A 87 -0.42 10.24 0.97
C MET A 87 -1.57 11.05 0.35
N ASN A 88 -2.68 11.12 1.05
CA ASN A 88 -3.89 11.77 0.57
C ASN A 88 -3.75 13.30 0.50
N SER A 89 -4.67 13.93 -0.19
CA SER A 89 -4.81 15.39 -0.23
C SER A 89 -6.26 15.80 -0.45
N SER A 90 -6.62 16.95 0.08
CA SER A 90 -7.95 17.55 -0.06
C SER A 90 -7.84 19.05 -0.31
N THR A 91 -8.80 19.61 -1.04
CA THR A 91 -8.98 21.08 -1.16
C THR A 91 -9.39 21.73 0.16
N ASN A 92 -9.97 20.95 1.08
CA ASN A 92 -10.26 21.38 2.44
C ASN A 92 -9.11 20.93 3.37
N ALA A 93 -8.29 21.87 3.82
CA ALA A 93 -7.15 21.61 4.71
C ALA A 93 -7.51 21.07 6.11
N LEU A 94 -8.79 21.07 6.49
CA LEU A 94 -9.25 20.48 7.75
C LEU A 94 -9.45 18.95 7.66
N VAL A 95 -9.51 18.40 6.45
CA VAL A 95 -9.62 16.95 6.24
C VAL A 95 -8.30 16.29 6.62
N ASN A 96 -8.38 15.25 7.46
CA ASN A 96 -7.24 14.54 8.02
C ASN A 96 -7.56 13.06 8.28
N GLY A 97 -6.53 12.28 8.61
CA GLY A 97 -6.66 10.89 9.04
C GLY A 97 -6.20 9.87 7.99
N THR A 98 -6.50 8.62 8.26
CA THR A 98 -6.06 7.46 7.45
C THR A 98 -7.25 6.78 6.80
N GLU A 99 -7.14 6.41 5.53
CA GLU A 99 -8.12 5.57 4.82
C GLU A 99 -7.40 4.55 3.92
N THR A 100 -8.02 3.38 3.76
CA THR A 100 -7.48 2.35 2.88
C THR A 100 -8.48 2.06 1.76
N LEU A 101 -8.04 2.27 0.52
CA LEU A 101 -8.87 2.13 -0.66
C LEU A 101 -8.73 0.71 -1.23
N TYR A 102 -9.83 0.11 -1.65
CA TYR A 102 -9.86 -1.22 -2.22
C TYR A 102 -10.93 -1.36 -3.32
N LYS A 103 -10.84 -2.43 -4.08
CA LYS A 103 -11.90 -2.86 -5.00
C LYS A 103 -12.21 -4.33 -4.79
N ASN A 104 -13.51 -4.67 -4.71
CA ASN A 104 -13.96 -6.07 -4.72
C ASN A 104 -13.90 -6.64 -6.14
N HIS A 105 -13.37 -7.85 -6.26
CA HIS A 105 -13.29 -8.60 -7.52
C HIS A 105 -14.28 -9.77 -7.61
N GLY A 106 -15.30 -9.80 -6.78
CA GLY A 106 -16.52 -10.60 -6.99
C GLY A 106 -16.50 -12.08 -6.57
N ASN A 107 -15.40 -12.65 -6.09
CA ASN A 107 -15.32 -14.06 -5.68
C ASN A 107 -14.78 -14.20 -4.25
N ASP A 108 -15.50 -13.62 -3.31
CA ASP A 108 -15.14 -13.71 -1.89
C ASP A 108 -15.73 -14.98 -1.27
N THR A 109 -14.91 -16.00 -1.08
CA THR A 109 -15.30 -17.28 -0.44
C THR A 109 -15.01 -17.27 1.07
N GLY A 110 -14.46 -16.16 1.61
CA GLY A 110 -14.10 -16.02 3.02
C GLY A 110 -12.79 -16.72 3.44
N GLU A 111 -12.35 -17.73 2.70
CA GLU A 111 -11.11 -18.48 3.02
C GLU A 111 -9.87 -17.91 2.33
N THR A 112 -10.05 -17.29 1.17
CA THR A 112 -8.97 -16.72 0.37
C THR A 112 -8.87 -15.24 0.64
N LEU A 113 -7.66 -14.71 0.74
CA LEU A 113 -7.42 -13.29 0.92
C LEU A 113 -8.14 -12.47 -0.16
N THR A 114 -8.85 -11.44 0.27
CA THR A 114 -9.53 -10.45 -0.59
C THR A 114 -8.96 -9.07 -0.37
N SER A 115 -9.15 -8.17 -1.34
CA SER A 115 -8.76 -6.76 -1.18
C SER A 115 -9.45 -6.10 0.02
N LYS A 116 -10.69 -6.47 0.32
CA LYS A 116 -11.43 -5.92 1.46
C LYS A 116 -10.86 -6.35 2.81
N GLN A 117 -10.50 -7.64 2.93
CA GLN A 117 -9.89 -8.16 4.16
C GLN A 117 -8.51 -7.53 4.40
N LEU A 118 -7.68 -7.46 3.34
CA LEU A 118 -6.37 -6.79 3.42
C LEU A 118 -6.52 -5.31 3.79
N ALA A 119 -7.48 -4.59 3.18
CA ALA A 119 -7.75 -3.20 3.53
C ALA A 119 -8.16 -3.03 4.99
N GLN A 120 -9.01 -3.93 5.51
CA GLN A 120 -9.49 -3.85 6.89
C GLN A 120 -8.38 -4.11 7.89
N LEU A 121 -7.51 -5.10 7.66
CA LEU A 121 -6.38 -5.39 8.53
C LEU A 121 -5.41 -4.20 8.55
N ILE A 122 -5.00 -3.69 7.39
CA ILE A 122 -4.10 -2.54 7.32
C ILE A 122 -4.71 -1.30 7.98
N GLN A 123 -5.98 -1.01 7.72
CA GLN A 123 -6.65 0.13 8.34
C GLN A 123 -6.66 0.02 9.87
N ASN A 124 -7.05 -1.14 10.41
CA ASN A 124 -7.14 -1.36 11.84
C ASN A 124 -5.75 -1.21 12.50
N ASN A 125 -4.73 -1.89 11.98
CA ASN A 125 -3.37 -1.85 12.53
C ASN A 125 -2.81 -0.42 12.56
N ILE A 126 -2.98 0.36 11.47
CA ILE A 126 -2.51 1.77 11.45
C ILE A 126 -3.27 2.61 12.50
N ILE A 127 -4.58 2.44 12.62
CA ILE A 127 -5.37 3.22 13.59
C ILE A 127 -5.01 2.86 15.02
N ASP A 128 -4.84 1.58 15.32
CA ASP A 128 -4.48 1.09 16.64
C ASP A 128 -3.08 1.58 17.06
N ALA A 129 -2.11 1.59 16.13
CA ALA A 129 -0.76 2.06 16.39
C ALA A 129 -0.67 3.59 16.52
N THR A 130 -1.39 4.35 15.68
CA THR A 130 -1.18 5.79 15.56
C THR A 130 -2.22 6.66 16.27
N GLY A 131 -3.40 6.13 16.54
CA GLY A 131 -4.55 6.90 17.02
C GLY A 131 -5.04 7.95 16.04
N ASN A 132 -4.74 7.81 14.73
CA ASN A 132 -5.19 8.73 13.70
C ASN A 132 -6.71 8.74 13.60
N ASN A 133 -7.25 9.82 13.03
CA ASN A 133 -8.65 9.86 12.64
C ASN A 133 -8.95 8.74 11.64
N ASN A 134 -9.80 7.79 12.05
CA ASN A 134 -10.16 6.62 11.27
C ASN A 134 -11.21 7.01 10.22
N ARG A 135 -10.83 7.03 8.96
CA ARG A 135 -11.73 7.27 7.83
C ARG A 135 -12.28 5.97 7.23
N GLY A 136 -11.80 4.83 7.74
CA GLY A 136 -12.25 3.49 7.34
C GLY A 136 -11.68 3.01 6.01
N ILE A 137 -12.27 1.93 5.52
CA ILE A 137 -11.95 1.38 4.20
C ILE A 137 -12.95 1.87 3.15
N VAL A 138 -12.47 2.25 1.97
CA VAL A 138 -13.29 2.87 0.93
C VAL A 138 -13.25 2.03 -0.35
N HIS A 139 -14.43 1.56 -0.78
CA HIS A 139 -14.56 0.87 -2.07
C HIS A 139 -14.47 1.85 -3.23
N ARG A 140 -13.54 1.62 -4.16
CA ARG A 140 -13.29 2.49 -5.32
C ARG A 140 -13.36 1.69 -6.62
N THR A 141 -14.06 2.25 -7.61
CA THR A 141 -14.23 1.64 -8.94
C THR A 141 -13.68 2.51 -10.07
N ASP A 142 -13.12 3.65 -9.74
CA ASP A 142 -12.60 4.65 -10.66
C ASP A 142 -11.07 4.69 -10.74
N LEU A 143 -10.37 3.94 -9.87
CA LEU A 143 -8.91 3.91 -9.85
C LEU A 143 -8.38 2.81 -10.77
N LEU A 144 -7.63 3.22 -11.82
CA LEU A 144 -7.09 2.32 -12.83
C LEU A 144 -6.29 1.17 -12.22
N ILE A 145 -5.43 1.46 -11.26
CA ILE A 145 -4.57 0.46 -10.64
C ILE A 145 -5.37 -0.63 -9.92
N LEU A 146 -6.41 -0.25 -9.14
CA LEU A 146 -7.29 -1.21 -8.47
C LEU A 146 -8.18 -1.96 -9.47
N ASN A 147 -8.61 -1.29 -10.55
CA ASN A 147 -9.45 -1.89 -11.58
C ASN A 147 -8.72 -2.94 -12.41
N SER A 148 -7.42 -2.75 -12.62
CA SER A 148 -6.59 -3.60 -13.48
C SER A 148 -5.85 -4.70 -12.71
N THR A 149 -5.84 -4.62 -11.38
CA THR A 149 -5.21 -5.65 -10.53
C THR A 149 -6.21 -6.73 -10.20
N THR A 150 -5.86 -8.00 -10.44
CA THR A 150 -6.71 -9.18 -10.21
C THR A 150 -6.36 -9.96 -8.95
N VAL A 151 -5.20 -9.71 -8.37
CA VAL A 151 -4.84 -10.21 -7.03
C VAL A 151 -5.39 -9.23 -5.97
N PRO A 152 -5.51 -9.65 -4.69
CA PRO A 152 -5.81 -8.73 -3.60
C PRO A 152 -4.93 -7.48 -3.65
N ALA A 153 -5.57 -6.29 -3.74
CA ALA A 153 -4.85 -5.03 -3.91
C ALA A 153 -5.51 -3.90 -3.14
N VAL A 154 -4.69 -3.07 -2.52
CA VAL A 154 -5.12 -1.90 -1.75
C VAL A 154 -4.23 -0.69 -2.03
N ILE A 155 -4.80 0.51 -1.83
CA ILE A 155 -4.05 1.77 -1.72
C ILE A 155 -4.20 2.26 -0.28
N VAL A 156 -3.09 2.45 0.39
CA VAL A 156 -3.04 2.93 1.78
C VAL A 156 -2.76 4.42 1.76
N GLU A 157 -3.76 5.22 2.09
CA GLU A 157 -3.66 6.67 2.27
C GLU A 157 -3.34 6.95 3.73
N THR A 158 -2.05 7.02 4.06
CA THR A 158 -1.60 7.01 5.46
C THR A 158 -1.98 8.27 6.24
N ALA A 159 -2.01 9.43 5.56
CA ALA A 159 -2.38 10.73 6.12
C ALA A 159 -2.56 11.77 5.00
N PHE A 160 -3.07 12.95 5.33
CA PHE A 160 -3.32 14.03 4.35
C PHE A 160 -2.18 15.06 4.33
N LEU A 161 -1.45 15.17 3.21
CA LEU A 161 -0.42 16.19 3.03
C LEU A 161 -0.97 17.62 3.10
N SER A 162 -2.24 17.81 2.71
CA SER A 162 -2.93 19.10 2.77
C SER A 162 -3.28 19.55 4.20
N ASN A 163 -3.29 18.64 5.18
CA ASN A 163 -3.54 18.95 6.58
C ASN A 163 -2.23 19.18 7.34
N ALA A 164 -2.12 20.31 8.02
CA ALA A 164 -0.86 20.67 8.71
C ALA A 164 -0.51 19.71 9.86
N GLY A 165 -1.50 19.18 10.57
CA GLY A 165 -1.28 18.22 11.66
C GLY A 165 -0.79 16.87 11.14
N ASP A 166 -1.40 16.35 10.08
CA ASP A 166 -0.99 15.12 9.43
C ASP A 166 0.40 15.26 8.79
N ALA A 167 0.66 16.38 8.10
CA ALA A 167 1.96 16.64 7.49
C ALA A 167 3.07 16.75 8.54
N LEU A 168 2.78 17.36 9.69
CA LEU A 168 3.74 17.42 10.82
C LEU A 168 4.06 16.01 11.33
N LYS A 169 3.06 15.14 11.51
CA LYS A 169 3.28 13.73 11.89
C LYS A 169 4.13 13.01 10.83
N LEU A 170 3.76 13.14 9.54
CA LEU A 170 4.50 12.51 8.43
C LEU A 170 5.97 12.97 8.33
N SER A 171 6.31 14.18 8.83
CA SER A 171 7.68 14.67 8.86
C SER A 171 8.53 14.06 10.00
N GLN A 172 7.91 13.36 10.94
CA GLN A 172 8.57 12.72 12.08
C GLN A 172 8.92 11.27 11.76
N GLU A 173 10.18 10.91 11.90
CA GLU A 173 10.67 9.56 11.62
C GLU A 173 9.98 8.52 12.50
N SER A 174 9.81 8.81 13.79
CA SER A 174 9.11 7.89 14.73
C SER A 174 7.65 7.61 14.34
N TYR A 175 6.96 8.58 13.75
CA TYR A 175 5.61 8.34 13.24
C TYR A 175 5.62 7.50 11.96
N GLN A 176 6.60 7.74 11.07
CA GLN A 176 6.77 6.92 9.87
C GLN A 176 7.08 5.46 10.24
N ASP A 177 7.90 5.23 11.28
CA ASP A 177 8.24 3.90 11.78
C ASP A 177 6.99 3.18 12.31
N LEU A 178 6.18 3.84 13.15
CA LEU A 178 4.90 3.28 13.64
C LEU A 178 3.95 2.88 12.51
N VAL A 179 3.81 3.74 11.50
CA VAL A 179 2.95 3.44 10.34
C VAL A 179 3.51 2.28 9.52
N ALA A 180 4.83 2.24 9.34
CA ALA A 180 5.49 1.18 8.57
C ALA A 180 5.36 -0.18 9.25
N GLU A 181 5.62 -0.26 10.57
CA GLU A 181 5.44 -1.45 11.39
C GLU A 181 3.98 -1.93 11.32
N ALA A 182 3.01 -1.04 11.52
CA ALA A 182 1.59 -1.39 11.46
C ALA A 182 1.14 -1.94 10.09
N ILE A 183 1.71 -1.41 9.00
CA ILE A 183 1.43 -1.94 7.64
C ILE A 183 2.07 -3.31 7.47
N ALA A 184 3.31 -3.51 7.94
CA ALA A 184 4.01 -4.79 7.85
C ALA A 184 3.26 -5.87 8.65
N ASP A 185 2.95 -5.62 9.91
CA ASP A 185 2.18 -6.53 10.78
C ASP A 185 0.85 -6.96 10.14
N ALA A 186 0.12 -6.01 9.56
CA ALA A 186 -1.15 -6.30 8.89
C ALA A 186 -1.00 -7.18 7.64
N ILE A 187 0.09 -7.01 6.89
CA ILE A 187 0.41 -7.85 5.72
C ILE A 187 0.76 -9.27 6.17
N GLU A 188 1.59 -9.40 7.19
CA GLU A 188 1.99 -10.67 7.78
C GLU A 188 0.78 -11.42 8.31
N GLU A 189 -0.05 -10.77 9.12
CA GLU A 189 -1.32 -11.30 9.61
C GLU A 189 -2.22 -11.78 8.47
N ALA A 190 -2.37 -10.96 7.41
CA ALA A 190 -3.18 -11.33 6.25
C ALA A 190 -2.66 -12.59 5.55
N PHE A 191 -1.34 -12.73 5.40
CA PHE A 191 -0.72 -13.86 4.73
C PHE A 191 -0.69 -15.14 5.58
N ASP A 192 -0.82 -15.01 6.90
CA ASP A 192 -0.91 -16.13 7.81
C ASP A 192 -2.34 -16.67 7.96
N ILE A 193 -3.33 -15.79 7.97
CA ILE A 193 -4.73 -16.18 8.21
C ILE A 193 -5.40 -16.70 6.93
N TYR A 194 -5.12 -16.09 5.76
CA TYR A 194 -5.84 -16.36 4.54
C TYR A 194 -5.02 -17.18 3.54
N LYS A 195 -5.71 -18.03 2.77
CA LYS A 195 -5.10 -18.71 1.62
C LYS A 195 -4.72 -17.68 0.55
N LEU A 196 -3.53 -17.82 -0.01
CA LEU A 196 -3.03 -17.03 -1.13
C LEU A 196 -3.26 -17.77 -2.46
N ARG A 197 -3.52 -17.03 -3.57
CA ARG A 197 -3.77 -17.59 -4.91
C ARG A 197 -2.67 -17.26 -5.90
#